data_e4728ca0bd8852b042b7e6e536339c4c
#
_entry.id   e4728ca0bd8852b042b7e6e536339c4c
#
_cell.length_a   1.000
_cell.length_b   1.000
_cell.length_c   1.000
_cell.angle_alpha   90.00
_cell.angle_beta   90.00
_cell.angle_gamma   90.00
#
_symmetry.space_group_name_H-M   'P 1'
#
loop_
_entity.id
_entity.type
_entity.pdbx_description
1 polymer ?
#
loop_
_entity_poly.entity_id
_entity_poly.type
_entity_poly.pdbx_seq_one_letter_code
_entity_poly.pdbx_strand_id
1 'polypeptide(L)'
;MFNLTFKLKESLVIVTDTSLLRKKLMYRSWHRGCKETDMLLGYFALKYLKKFSLNELIEYEKIVDLDDYELYCYITRKTNLPSNLDSKIMDLITCFIEANPLYIQ
;
A
#
# COMPACT_ATOMS: atom_id res chain seq x y z
N MET A 1 7.94 4.52 -13.64
CA MET A 1 7.83 3.81 -13.38
C MET A 1 8.41 2.95 -13.56
N PHE A 2 8.79 2.46 -13.59
CA PHE A 2 9.32 1.59 -13.69
C PHE A 2 9.28 0.89 -14.52
N ASN A 3 9.36 0.92 -14.83
CA ASN A 3 9.31 0.29 -15.46
C ASN A 3 9.42 -0.36 -16.03
N LEU A 4 9.43 -0.38 -16.15
CA LEU A 4 9.65 -1.15 -16.53
C LEU A 4 10.04 -1.56 -17.53
N THR A 5 10.14 -1.29 -17.70
CA THR A 5 10.36 -1.60 -18.58
C THR A 5 11.46 -2.06 -18.91
N PHE A 6 11.86 -2.61 -19.12
CA PHE A 6 12.77 -3.19 -19.43
C PHE A 6 12.87 -3.76 -20.62
N LYS A 7 12.99 -3.94 -21.07
CA LYS A 7 13.00 -4.50 -21.97
C LYS A 7 12.99 -5.45 -22.45
N LEU A 8 13.11 -5.67 -22.50
CA LEU A 8 13.07 -6.61 -22.95
C LEU A 8 12.59 -7.08 -23.80
N LYS A 9 12.17 -7.04 -23.94
CA LYS A 9 11.53 -7.46 -24.74
C LYS A 9 10.49 -6.97 -24.94
N GLU A 10 10.21 -6.43 -24.84
CA GLU A 10 9.48 -5.86 -25.01
C GLU A 10 8.32 -5.53 -24.47
N SER A 11 7.60 -5.21 -24.59
CA SER A 11 6.34 -4.70 -24.34
C SER A 11 5.47 -5.56 -23.55
N LEU A 12 5.65 -6.79 -23.60
CA LEU A 12 4.88 -7.64 -22.79
C LEU A 12 5.23 -7.51 -21.36
N VAL A 13 6.25 -6.81 -21.10
CA VAL A 13 6.64 -6.52 -19.74
C VAL A 13 5.55 -5.84 -18.98
N ILE A 14 4.78 -5.01 -19.65
CA ILE A 14 3.69 -4.28 -19.00
C ILE A 14 2.69 -5.24 -18.38
N VAL A 15 2.42 -6.31 -19.06
CA VAL A 15 1.41 -7.26 -18.61
C VAL A 15 1.81 -7.91 -17.30
N THR A 16 3.10 -8.18 -17.15
CA THR A 16 3.58 -8.87 -15.97
C THR A 16 3.80 -7.92 -14.81
N ASP A 17 3.65 -6.63 -15.05
CA ASP A 17 3.96 -5.64 -14.04
C ASP A 17 3.04 -5.70 -12.83
N THR A 18 1.85 -6.27 -12.95
CA THR A 18 0.99 -6.41 -11.80
C THR A 18 1.66 -7.25 -10.73
N SER A 19 2.25 -8.36 -11.12
CA SER A 19 2.96 -9.21 -10.18
C SER A 19 4.18 -8.50 -9.59
N LEU A 20 4.91 -7.80 -10.44
CA LEU A 20 6.10 -7.08 -10.01
C LEU A 20 5.72 -5.93 -9.07
N LEU A 21 4.67 -5.21 -9.42
CA LEU A 21 4.19 -4.12 -8.57
C LEU A 21 3.75 -4.65 -7.21
N ARG A 22 3.09 -5.81 -7.20
CA ARG A 22 2.64 -6.42 -5.95
C ARG A 22 3.83 -6.75 -5.06
N LYS A 23 4.89 -7.31 -5.63
CA LYS A 23 6.10 -7.64 -4.87
C LYS A 23 6.78 -6.38 -4.34
N LYS A 24 6.85 -5.36 -5.18
CA LYS A 24 7.46 -4.10 -4.80
C LYS A 24 6.71 -3.46 -3.64
N LEU A 25 5.39 -3.46 -3.72
CA LEU A 25 4.57 -2.85 -2.67
C LEU A 25 4.63 -3.67 -1.39
N MET A 26 4.74 -4.99 -1.50
CA MET A 26 4.91 -5.83 -0.33
C MET A 26 6.20 -5.44 0.40
N TYR A 27 7.28 -5.31 -0.35
CA TYR A 27 8.56 -4.92 0.23
C TYR A 27 8.47 -3.53 0.87
N ARG A 28 7.90 -2.57 0.16
CA ARG A 28 7.79 -1.20 0.66
C ARG A 28 6.89 -1.10 1.89
N SER A 29 5.88 -1.96 1.99
CA SER A 29 5.00 -1.96 3.15
C SER A 29 5.74 -2.33 4.42
N TRP A 30 6.73 -3.21 4.30
CA TRP A 30 7.53 -3.65 5.44
C TRP A 30 8.75 -2.77 5.72
N HIS A 31 9.08 -1.85 4.82
CA HIS A 31 10.32 -1.09 4.93
C HIS A 31 10.09 0.41 4.75
N ARG A 32 9.20 0.95 5.58
CA ARG A 32 8.90 2.37 5.49
C ARG A 32 9.86 3.23 6.31
N GLY A 33 10.56 2.63 7.26
CA GLY A 33 11.51 3.36 8.07
C GLY A 33 11.06 3.59 9.51
N CYS A 34 9.79 3.31 9.80
CA CYS A 34 9.27 3.39 11.16
C CYS A 34 8.69 2.03 11.50
N LYS A 35 9.12 1.47 12.62
CA LYS A 35 8.73 0.12 12.98
C LYS A 35 7.22 -0.07 13.07
N GLU A 36 6.54 0.91 13.63
CA GLU A 36 5.09 0.81 13.81
C GLU A 36 4.37 0.75 12.46
N THR A 37 4.72 1.63 11.55
CA THR A 37 4.07 1.64 10.24
C THR A 37 4.52 0.47 9.39
N ASP A 38 5.75 -0.01 9.57
CA ASP A 38 6.22 -1.21 8.88
C ASP A 38 5.35 -2.40 9.26
N MET A 39 5.10 -2.61 10.54
CA MET A 39 4.29 -3.72 10.99
C MET A 39 2.84 -3.57 10.52
N LEU A 40 2.33 -2.36 10.64
CA LEU A 40 0.96 -2.08 10.31
C LEU A 40 0.65 -2.36 8.84
N LEU A 41 1.38 -1.70 7.95
CA LEU A 41 1.17 -1.90 6.53
C LEU A 41 1.69 -3.24 6.06
N GLY A 42 2.75 -3.75 6.68
CA GLY A 42 3.28 -5.06 6.31
C GLY A 42 2.27 -6.17 6.53
N TYR A 43 1.63 -6.22 7.68
CA TYR A 43 0.62 -7.24 7.93
C TYR A 43 -0.62 -7.03 7.08
N PHE A 44 -1.00 -5.77 6.86
CA PHE A 44 -2.10 -5.48 5.95
C PHE A 44 -1.77 -6.02 4.55
N ALA A 45 -0.56 -5.77 4.07
CA ALA A 45 -0.14 -6.21 2.75
C ALA A 45 -0.16 -7.72 2.63
N LEU A 46 0.29 -8.42 3.66
CA LEU A 46 0.27 -9.88 3.66
C LEU A 46 -1.14 -10.42 3.46
N LYS A 47 -2.11 -9.75 4.02
CA LYS A 47 -3.48 -10.22 3.95
C LYS A 47 -4.16 -9.83 2.64
N TYR A 48 -3.91 -8.63 2.15
CA TYR A 48 -4.73 -8.06 1.08
C TYR A 48 -4.08 -7.93 -0.29
N LEU A 49 -2.76 -7.74 -0.38
CA LEU A 49 -2.16 -7.42 -1.68
C LEU A 49 -2.37 -8.49 -2.73
N LYS A 50 -2.38 -9.75 -2.34
CA LYS A 50 -2.58 -10.83 -3.29
C LYS A 50 -3.99 -10.81 -3.90
N LYS A 51 -4.92 -10.14 -3.25
CA LYS A 51 -6.31 -10.06 -3.71
C LYS A 51 -6.58 -8.79 -4.52
N PHE A 52 -5.67 -7.85 -4.51
CA PHE A 52 -5.89 -6.56 -5.16
C PHE A 52 -5.70 -6.65 -6.66
N SER A 53 -6.58 -5.97 -7.39
CA SER A 53 -6.44 -5.76 -8.82
C SER A 53 -5.33 -4.74 -9.06
N LEU A 54 -4.96 -4.57 -10.33
CA LEU A 54 -3.96 -3.56 -10.68
C LEU A 54 -4.39 -2.17 -10.22
N ASN A 55 -5.65 -1.82 -10.43
CA ASN A 55 -6.14 -0.51 -10.02
C ASN A 55 -6.04 -0.34 -8.51
N GLU A 56 -6.37 -1.38 -7.76
CA GLU A 56 -6.27 -1.32 -6.31
C GLU A 56 -4.83 -1.20 -5.84
N LEU A 57 -3.92 -1.89 -6.53
CA LEU A 57 -2.50 -1.77 -6.20
C LEU A 57 -1.99 -0.36 -6.45
N ILE A 58 -2.43 0.27 -7.54
CA ILE A 58 -2.04 1.63 -7.85
C ILE A 58 -2.54 2.59 -6.76
N GLU A 59 -3.78 2.40 -6.32
CA GLU A 59 -4.31 3.23 -5.25
C GLU A 59 -3.59 2.97 -3.93
N TYR A 60 -3.26 1.73 -3.65
CA TYR A 60 -2.51 1.41 -2.44
C TYR A 60 -1.12 2.05 -2.47
N GLU A 61 -0.50 2.11 -3.64
CA GLU A 61 0.81 2.73 -3.76
C GLU A 61 0.79 4.19 -3.31
N LYS A 62 -0.28 4.90 -3.62
CA LYS A 62 -0.41 6.29 -3.18
C LYS A 62 -0.39 6.39 -1.66
N ILE A 63 -0.97 5.41 -0.99
CA ILE A 63 -0.99 5.38 0.47
C ILE A 63 0.39 5.05 1.01
N VAL A 64 1.08 4.12 0.37
CA VAL A 64 2.44 3.76 0.78
C VAL A 64 3.39 4.95 0.62
N ASP A 65 3.09 5.85 -0.32
CA ASP A 65 3.92 7.03 -0.55
C ASP A 65 3.72 8.14 0.48
N LEU A 66 2.70 8.05 1.32
CA LEU A 66 2.48 9.05 2.37
C LEU A 66 3.58 8.96 3.42
N ASP A 67 3.90 10.09 4.04
CA ASP A 67 4.83 10.01 5.17
C ASP A 67 4.09 9.46 6.39
N ASP A 68 4.85 9.09 7.41
CA ASP A 68 4.27 8.41 8.57
C ASP A 68 3.26 9.26 9.32
N TYR A 69 3.50 10.56 9.41
CA TYR A 69 2.56 11.44 10.12
C TYR A 69 1.24 11.57 9.36
N GLU A 70 1.32 11.75 8.04
CA GLU A 70 0.11 11.83 7.22
C GLU A 70 -0.68 10.53 7.32
N LEU A 71 0.01 9.42 7.20
CA LEU A 71 -0.65 8.12 7.29
C LEU A 71 -1.35 7.96 8.62
N TYR A 72 -0.67 8.32 9.70
CA TYR A 72 -1.24 8.23 11.03
C TYR A 72 -2.50 9.09 11.16
N CYS A 73 -2.46 10.31 10.63
CA CYS A 73 -3.60 11.21 10.71
C CYS A 73 -4.82 10.66 9.97
N TYR A 74 -4.59 10.04 8.81
CA TYR A 74 -5.71 9.47 8.06
C TYR A 74 -6.26 8.22 8.73
N ILE A 75 -5.38 7.38 9.25
CA ILE A 75 -5.80 6.15 9.92
C ILE A 75 -6.62 6.46 11.17
N THR A 76 -6.17 7.45 11.93
CA THR A 76 -6.87 7.82 13.17
C THR A 76 -8.01 8.81 12.93
N ARG A 77 -8.25 9.17 11.67
CA ARG A 77 -9.32 10.06 11.25
C ARG A 77 -9.21 11.46 11.84
N LYS A 78 -8.00 11.87 12.16
CA LYS A 78 -7.77 13.24 12.64
C LYS A 78 -7.90 14.25 11.52
N THR A 79 -7.65 13.83 10.29
CA THR A 79 -7.72 14.67 9.11
C THR A 79 -8.56 13.99 8.07
N ASN A 80 -9.35 14.76 7.33
CA ASN A 80 -10.16 14.21 6.25
C ASN A 80 -9.26 13.74 5.13
N LEU A 81 -9.64 12.62 4.52
CA LEU A 81 -8.88 12.04 3.42
C LEU A 81 -9.01 12.93 2.19
N PRO A 82 -7.89 13.26 1.53
CA PRO A 82 -7.95 14.05 0.31
C PRO A 82 -8.57 13.24 -0.82
N SER A 83 -9.14 13.94 -1.80
CA SER A 83 -9.88 13.28 -2.86
C SER A 83 -9.02 12.42 -3.78
N ASN A 84 -7.71 12.64 -3.77
CA ASN A 84 -6.82 11.84 -4.63
C ASN A 84 -6.47 10.47 -4.04
N LEU A 85 -6.91 10.19 -2.82
CA LEU A 85 -6.70 8.87 -2.21
C LEU A 85 -7.99 8.09 -2.22
N ASP A 86 -7.87 6.79 -2.43
CA ASP A 86 -9.03 5.89 -2.48
C ASP A 86 -9.53 5.63 -1.06
N SER A 87 -10.75 6.11 -0.78
CA SER A 87 -11.31 5.95 0.56
C SER A 87 -11.61 4.48 0.88
N LYS A 88 -11.89 3.68 -0.14
CA LYS A 88 -12.18 2.27 0.06
C LYS A 88 -10.96 1.52 0.58
N ILE A 89 -9.81 1.77 -0.03
CA ILE A 89 -8.57 1.13 0.41
C ILE A 89 -8.20 1.63 1.80
N MET A 90 -8.34 2.94 2.04
CA MET A 90 -8.03 3.48 3.35
C MET A 90 -8.96 2.91 4.43
N ASP A 91 -10.23 2.72 4.10
CA ASP A 91 -11.17 2.11 5.04
C ASP A 91 -10.79 0.67 5.35
N LEU A 92 -10.31 -0.08 4.35
CA LEU A 92 -9.83 -1.43 4.60
C LEU A 92 -8.67 -1.43 5.57
N ILE A 93 -7.74 -0.51 5.39
CA ILE A 93 -6.58 -0.39 6.27
C ILE A 93 -7.03 -0.05 7.69
N THR A 94 -7.92 0.92 7.80
CA THR A 94 -8.42 1.36 9.11
C THR A 94 -9.14 0.23 9.82
N CYS A 95 -10.00 -0.50 9.10
CA CYS A 95 -10.71 -1.62 9.68
C CYS A 95 -9.78 -2.74 10.10
N PHE A 96 -8.74 -2.99 9.29
CA PHE A 96 -7.76 -4.01 9.63
C PHE A 96 -7.04 -3.65 10.93
N ILE A 97 -6.68 -2.39 11.09
CA ILE A 97 -5.99 -1.93 12.28
C ILE A 97 -6.89 -2.02 13.50
N GLU A 98 -8.14 -1.62 13.36
CA GLU A 98 -9.10 -1.69 14.46
C GLU A 98 -9.34 -3.12 14.92
N ALA A 99 -9.26 -4.07 13.98
CA ALA A 99 -9.43 -5.47 14.31
C ALA A 99 -8.16 -6.09 14.90
N ASN A 100 -7.02 -5.41 14.78
CA ASN A 100 -5.72 -5.93 15.23
C ASN A 100 -4.96 -4.86 16.00
N PRO A 101 -5.49 -4.42 17.14
CA PRO A 101 -4.91 -3.28 17.85
C PRO A 101 -3.48 -3.49 18.34
N LEU A 102 -3.02 -4.72 18.41
CA LEU A 102 -1.65 -4.97 18.85
C LEU A 102 -0.61 -4.41 17.90
N TYR A 103 -0.99 -4.16 16.66
CA TYR A 103 -0.04 -3.68 15.66
C TYR A 103 0.24 -2.18 15.79
N ILE A 104 -0.54 -1.47 16.58
CA ILE A 104 -0.39 -0.01 16.66
C ILE A 104 0.05 0.48 18.03
N GLN A 105 0.69 -0.35 18.77
CA GLN A 105 1.18 0.02 20.10
C GLN A 105 2.31 1.04 20.08
#